data_ecd1c5220611abb21b5d4082006700cf
#
_entry.id   ecd1c5220611abb21b5d4082006700cf
#
_cell.length_a   1.000
_cell.length_b   1.000
_cell.length_c   1.000
_cell.angle_alpha   90.00
_cell.angle_beta   90.00
_cell.angle_gamma   90.00
#
_symmetry.space_group_name_H-M   'P 1'
#
loop_
_entity.id
_entity.type
_entity.pdbx_description
1 polymer ?
#
loop_
_entity_poly.entity_id
_entity_poly.type
_entity_poly.pdbx_seq_one_letter_code
_entity_poly.pdbx_strand_id
1 'polypeptide(L)'
;MNIFSTRNPQEHRDQKRKIANAYSLSNLLQSEDAIHSCSTLFIERLNEFASKNKPVDLGAWLQYYTFEVVDEVTFASKLGFLEKGTDVDGIMKAIEGMLIYAALCGQIPEYHKLLLGNPVFTMLMPAMETWNQVLVFTLKAINSRASIKRDGELINADEGGRDMLSRLAYVKSSDPDKMSTGDIVAHLSTNVFAGSDTTAIALRAIIYFLCGHLSAMVKLVDEIDNADKEGSLSHPISYKEATSSLPYLAAVVKEAVRLHPSVGFLMERHIPPQGATICGQYIPGGTIVGINPWVTGRNEDVFSAPEAFKPEGWLESSEGQLREMESLLSLNFGAGSRTCLGKAYFVD
;
A
#
# COMPACT_ATOMS: atom_id res chain seq x y z
N MET A 1 -7.26 18.98 -4.37
CA MET A 1 -6.33 18.58 -3.28
C MET A 1 -6.81 17.23 -2.76
N ASN A 2 -5.94 16.32 -2.32
CA ASN A 2 -6.33 14.97 -1.89
C ASN A 2 -5.93 14.73 -0.43
N ILE A 3 -6.40 13.61 0.14
CA ILE A 3 -6.17 13.24 1.55
C ILE A 3 -4.68 13.09 1.88
N PHE A 4 -3.86 12.67 0.92
CA PHE A 4 -2.43 12.44 1.12
C PHE A 4 -1.66 13.76 1.22
N SER A 5 -1.97 14.74 0.38
CA SER A 5 -1.21 15.98 0.23
C SER A 5 -1.71 17.16 1.07
N THR A 6 -2.97 17.13 1.57
CA THR A 6 -3.47 18.25 2.37
C THR A 6 -2.76 18.34 3.73
N ARG A 7 -2.32 19.57 4.08
CA ARG A 7 -1.69 19.89 5.38
C ARG A 7 -2.70 20.42 6.40
N ASN A 8 -3.91 20.75 5.97
CA ASN A 8 -4.98 21.25 6.84
C ASN A 8 -5.62 20.07 7.60
N PRO A 9 -5.55 20.03 8.96
CA PRO A 9 -6.10 18.92 9.74
C PRO A 9 -7.61 18.73 9.60
N GLN A 10 -8.36 19.83 9.44
CA GLN A 10 -9.82 19.78 9.30
C GLN A 10 -10.20 19.22 7.93
N GLU A 11 -9.60 19.74 6.87
CA GLU A 11 -9.80 19.25 5.49
C GLU A 11 -9.44 17.76 5.38
N HIS A 12 -8.30 17.35 5.95
CA HIS A 12 -7.91 15.94 6.00
C HIS A 12 -8.97 15.08 6.67
N ARG A 13 -9.50 15.50 7.83
CA ARG A 13 -10.53 14.78 8.57
C ARG A 13 -11.80 14.64 7.76
N ASP A 14 -12.20 15.72 7.09
CA ASP A 14 -13.41 15.73 6.27
C ASP A 14 -13.27 14.83 5.05
N GLN A 15 -12.13 14.85 4.36
CA GLN A 15 -11.84 13.95 3.26
C GLN A 15 -11.75 12.48 3.72
N LYS A 16 -11.04 12.22 4.83
CA LYS A 16 -10.92 10.86 5.38
C LYS A 16 -12.27 10.24 5.71
N ARG A 17 -13.17 11.01 6.34
CA ARG A 17 -14.52 10.55 6.70
C ARG A 17 -15.36 10.14 5.50
N LYS A 18 -15.15 10.77 4.34
CA LYS A 18 -15.89 10.46 3.10
C LYS A 18 -15.54 9.06 2.55
N ILE A 19 -14.30 8.63 2.72
CA ILE A 19 -13.76 7.44 2.03
C ILE A 19 -13.37 6.29 2.97
N ALA A 20 -13.29 6.51 4.28
CA ALA A 20 -12.79 5.51 5.23
C ALA A 20 -13.52 4.16 5.13
N ASN A 21 -14.84 4.19 4.90
CA ASN A 21 -15.63 2.97 4.77
C ASN A 21 -15.20 2.13 3.55
N ALA A 22 -14.78 2.75 2.45
CA ALA A 22 -14.33 2.02 1.27
C ALA A 22 -13.06 1.18 1.54
N TYR A 23 -12.29 1.54 2.57
CA TYR A 23 -11.07 0.86 3.00
C TYR A 23 -11.27 -0.06 4.20
N SER A 24 -12.50 -0.31 4.63
CA SER A 24 -12.75 -1.27 5.70
C SER A 24 -12.44 -2.70 5.24
N LEU A 25 -11.95 -3.55 6.15
CA LEU A 25 -11.63 -4.95 5.85
C LEU A 25 -12.85 -5.68 5.24
N SER A 26 -14.06 -5.47 5.80
CA SER A 26 -15.28 -6.09 5.26
C SER A 26 -15.57 -5.71 3.81
N ASN A 27 -15.23 -4.49 3.40
CA ASN A 27 -15.37 -4.05 2.02
C ASN A 27 -14.25 -4.58 1.11
N LEU A 28 -13.06 -4.78 1.66
CA LEU A 28 -11.94 -5.36 0.93
C LEU A 28 -12.16 -6.85 0.62
N LEU A 29 -12.65 -7.59 1.59
CA LEU A 29 -12.97 -9.02 1.42
C LEU A 29 -14.00 -9.27 0.32
N GLN A 30 -14.83 -8.27 -0.05
CA GLN A 30 -15.71 -8.38 -1.22
C GLN A 30 -14.93 -8.39 -2.56
N SER A 31 -13.68 -7.98 -2.57
CA SER A 31 -12.79 -8.01 -3.73
C SER A 31 -11.86 -9.24 -3.74
N GLU A 32 -12.04 -10.18 -2.82
CA GLU A 32 -11.17 -11.36 -2.68
C GLU A 32 -11.12 -12.19 -3.97
N ASP A 33 -12.26 -12.44 -4.62
CA ASP A 33 -12.33 -13.16 -5.90
C ASP A 33 -11.49 -12.47 -7.00
N ALA A 34 -11.50 -11.12 -7.02
CA ALA A 34 -10.73 -10.34 -7.97
C ALA A 34 -9.23 -10.47 -7.70
N ILE A 35 -8.83 -10.44 -6.42
CA ILE A 35 -7.44 -10.68 -6.01
C ILE A 35 -7.00 -12.10 -6.38
N HIS A 36 -7.85 -13.10 -6.12
CA HIS A 36 -7.59 -14.49 -6.52
C HIS A 36 -7.39 -14.63 -8.03
N SER A 37 -8.19 -13.95 -8.84
CA SER A 37 -8.03 -13.93 -10.30
C SER A 37 -6.69 -13.34 -10.74
N CYS A 38 -6.18 -12.31 -10.06
CA CYS A 38 -4.86 -11.75 -10.31
C CYS A 38 -3.75 -12.71 -9.86
N SER A 39 -3.92 -13.34 -8.69
CA SER A 39 -2.97 -14.33 -8.14
C SER A 39 -2.84 -15.55 -9.05
N THR A 40 -3.95 -16.07 -9.56
CA THR A 40 -3.96 -17.19 -10.52
C THR A 40 -3.16 -16.82 -11.78
N LEU A 41 -3.45 -15.66 -12.38
CA LEU A 41 -2.73 -15.19 -13.57
C LEU A 41 -1.23 -15.00 -13.28
N PHE A 42 -0.88 -14.44 -12.10
CA PHE A 42 0.51 -14.27 -11.71
C PHE A 42 1.25 -15.62 -11.63
N ILE A 43 0.66 -16.64 -10.99
CA ILE A 43 1.24 -17.98 -10.89
C ILE A 43 1.33 -18.64 -12.28
N GLU A 44 0.34 -18.48 -13.15
CA GLU A 44 0.39 -18.95 -14.53
C GLU A 44 1.59 -18.37 -15.28
N ARG A 45 1.84 -17.05 -15.14
CA ARG A 45 3.00 -16.41 -15.77
C ARG A 45 4.33 -16.93 -15.21
N LEU A 46 4.44 -17.13 -13.90
CA LEU A 46 5.64 -17.73 -13.31
C LEU A 46 5.87 -19.16 -13.81
N ASN A 47 4.82 -19.97 -13.96
CA ASN A 47 4.89 -21.32 -14.49
C ASN A 47 5.36 -21.32 -15.95
N GLU A 48 5.01 -20.32 -16.77
CA GLU A 48 5.55 -20.20 -18.12
C GLU A 48 7.08 -19.98 -18.14
N PHE A 49 7.63 -19.20 -17.19
CA PHE A 49 9.09 -19.07 -17.06
C PHE A 49 9.74 -20.38 -16.61
N ALA A 50 9.16 -21.02 -15.60
CA ALA A 50 9.66 -22.29 -15.08
C ALA A 50 9.66 -23.40 -16.15
N SER A 51 8.56 -23.55 -16.91
CA SER A 51 8.45 -24.56 -17.96
C SER A 51 9.46 -24.36 -19.12
N LYS A 52 9.85 -23.10 -19.37
CA LYS A 52 10.85 -22.74 -20.39
C LYS A 52 12.27 -22.70 -19.81
N ASN A 53 12.46 -23.00 -18.53
CA ASN A 53 13.71 -22.89 -17.77
C ASN A 53 14.36 -21.50 -17.98
N LYS A 54 13.56 -20.43 -17.96
CA LYS A 54 14.01 -19.06 -18.12
C LYS A 54 14.07 -18.34 -16.76
N PRO A 55 15.11 -17.55 -16.49
CA PRO A 55 15.13 -16.71 -15.32
C PRO A 55 14.02 -15.65 -15.40
N VAL A 56 13.47 -15.27 -14.24
CA VAL A 56 12.46 -14.23 -14.10
C VAL A 56 12.95 -13.15 -13.17
N ASP A 57 12.74 -11.88 -13.51
CA ASP A 57 12.85 -10.77 -12.57
C ASP A 57 11.60 -10.75 -11.69
N LEU A 58 11.67 -11.53 -10.59
CA LEU A 58 10.54 -11.66 -9.68
C LEU A 58 10.17 -10.31 -9.03
N GLY A 59 11.13 -9.40 -8.85
CA GLY A 59 10.89 -8.07 -8.33
C GLY A 59 9.96 -7.26 -9.25
N ALA A 60 10.22 -7.27 -10.56
CA ALA A 60 9.35 -6.62 -11.53
C ALA A 60 7.97 -7.29 -11.60
N TRP A 61 7.91 -8.62 -11.59
CA TRP A 61 6.65 -9.36 -11.64
C TRP A 61 5.78 -9.18 -10.40
N LEU A 62 6.36 -9.06 -9.20
CA LEU A 62 5.62 -8.69 -8.00
C LEU A 62 5.04 -7.27 -8.09
N GLN A 63 5.73 -6.34 -8.75
CA GLN A 63 5.20 -5.01 -8.99
C GLN A 63 4.06 -5.03 -10.02
N TYR A 64 4.18 -5.78 -11.12
CA TYR A 64 3.06 -5.98 -12.06
C TYR A 64 1.84 -6.58 -11.37
N TYR A 65 2.05 -7.56 -10.48
CA TYR A 65 0.98 -8.17 -9.69
C TYR A 65 0.27 -7.16 -8.81
N THR A 66 1.01 -6.34 -8.06
CA THR A 66 0.39 -5.35 -7.16
C THR A 66 -0.35 -4.26 -7.91
N PHE A 67 0.15 -3.82 -9.07
CA PHE A 67 -0.58 -2.88 -9.93
C PHE A 67 -1.87 -3.50 -10.45
N GLU A 68 -1.85 -4.74 -10.94
CA GLU A 68 -3.05 -5.43 -11.43
C GLU A 68 -4.09 -5.60 -10.32
N VAL A 69 -3.66 -5.97 -9.10
CA VAL A 69 -4.57 -6.08 -7.93
C VAL A 69 -5.17 -4.74 -7.55
N VAL A 70 -4.35 -3.67 -7.49
CA VAL A 70 -4.86 -2.32 -7.17
C VAL A 70 -5.86 -1.84 -8.22
N ASP A 71 -5.62 -2.13 -9.49
CA ASP A 71 -6.53 -1.76 -10.58
C ASP A 71 -7.84 -2.53 -10.50
N GLU A 72 -7.81 -3.83 -10.22
CA GLU A 72 -9.01 -4.63 -10.03
C GLU A 72 -9.82 -4.16 -8.81
N VAL A 73 -9.19 -3.95 -7.68
CA VAL A 73 -9.87 -3.46 -6.46
C VAL A 73 -10.41 -2.02 -6.65
N THR A 74 -9.70 -1.20 -7.42
CA THR A 74 -10.04 0.21 -7.61
C THR A 74 -11.08 0.41 -8.71
N PHE A 75 -10.93 -0.27 -9.85
CA PHE A 75 -11.72 -0.03 -11.06
C PHE A 75 -12.51 -1.25 -11.54
N ALA A 76 -12.36 -2.43 -10.92
CA ALA A 76 -12.82 -3.72 -11.43
C ALA A 76 -12.40 -3.94 -12.89
N SER A 77 -11.15 -3.70 -13.20
CA SER A 77 -10.61 -3.74 -14.56
C SER A 77 -9.14 -4.12 -14.52
N LYS A 78 -8.77 -5.21 -15.20
CA LYS A 78 -7.38 -5.58 -15.46
C LYS A 78 -6.81 -4.68 -16.53
N LEU A 79 -5.76 -3.93 -16.20
CA LEU A 79 -5.12 -3.02 -17.16
C LEU A 79 -3.99 -3.69 -17.95
N GLY A 80 -3.66 -4.93 -17.60
CA GLY A 80 -2.83 -5.82 -18.38
C GLY A 80 -1.34 -5.79 -18.03
N PHE A 81 -0.97 -5.44 -16.81
CA PHE A 81 0.41 -5.53 -16.33
C PHE A 81 0.91 -6.97 -16.32
N LEU A 82 0.13 -7.90 -15.77
CA LEU A 82 0.46 -9.33 -15.76
C LEU A 82 0.34 -9.98 -17.14
N GLU A 83 -0.63 -9.53 -17.93
CA GLU A 83 -0.83 -10.09 -19.28
C GLU A 83 0.33 -9.75 -20.22
N LYS A 84 0.78 -8.48 -20.21
CA LYS A 84 1.84 -7.98 -21.08
C LYS A 84 3.24 -8.16 -20.48
N GLY A 85 3.36 -8.33 -19.15
CA GLY A 85 4.65 -8.40 -18.45
C GLY A 85 5.48 -7.12 -18.63
N THR A 86 4.83 -5.96 -18.58
CA THR A 86 5.48 -4.66 -18.80
C THR A 86 4.80 -3.53 -18.05
N ASP A 87 5.51 -2.42 -17.87
CA ASP A 87 4.96 -1.17 -17.35
C ASP A 87 3.91 -0.60 -18.32
N VAL A 88 2.64 -0.63 -17.93
CA VAL A 88 1.53 -0.14 -18.76
C VAL A 88 1.49 1.38 -18.68
N ASP A 89 1.50 2.02 -19.83
CA ASP A 89 1.48 3.49 -19.99
C ASP A 89 2.64 4.22 -19.26
N GLY A 90 3.69 3.51 -18.81
CA GLY A 90 4.84 4.07 -18.10
C GLY A 90 4.55 4.55 -16.67
N ILE A 91 3.47 4.06 -16.05
CA ILE A 91 3.01 4.51 -14.73
C ILE A 91 3.98 4.14 -13.60
N MET A 92 4.59 2.96 -13.67
CA MET A 92 5.55 2.50 -12.66
C MET A 92 6.78 3.39 -12.64
N LYS A 93 7.35 3.67 -13.83
CA LYS A 93 8.48 4.58 -13.99
C LYS A 93 8.14 6.00 -13.54
N ALA A 94 6.92 6.46 -13.80
CA ALA A 94 6.45 7.77 -13.36
C ALA A 94 6.37 7.87 -11.84
N ILE A 95 5.84 6.85 -11.16
CA ILE A 95 5.76 6.78 -9.69
C ILE A 95 7.16 6.71 -9.09
N GLU A 96 8.04 5.87 -9.62
CA GLU A 96 9.43 5.76 -9.17
C GLU A 96 10.15 7.12 -9.24
N GLY A 97 10.06 7.80 -10.37
CA GLY A 97 10.64 9.15 -10.54
C GLY A 97 10.10 10.16 -9.54
N MET A 98 8.79 10.11 -9.28
CA MET A 98 8.15 10.96 -8.29
C MET A 98 8.60 10.64 -6.85
N LEU A 99 8.73 9.37 -6.51
CA LEU A 99 9.21 8.95 -5.18
C LEU A 99 10.66 9.37 -4.94
N ILE A 100 11.53 9.25 -5.94
CA ILE A 100 12.91 9.75 -5.86
C ILE A 100 12.91 11.27 -5.64
N TYR A 101 12.12 12.01 -6.40
CA TYR A 101 11.98 13.45 -6.22
C TYR A 101 11.47 13.80 -4.82
N ALA A 102 10.41 13.13 -4.35
CA ALA A 102 9.84 13.34 -3.03
C ALA A 102 10.82 13.00 -1.90
N ALA A 103 11.63 11.95 -2.06
CA ALA A 103 12.65 11.57 -1.10
C ALA A 103 13.75 12.63 -0.97
N LEU A 104 14.20 13.21 -2.09
CA LEU A 104 15.23 14.24 -2.10
C LEU A 104 14.70 15.59 -1.60
N CYS A 105 13.60 16.08 -2.18
CA CYS A 105 13.01 17.36 -1.81
C CYS A 105 12.33 17.33 -0.44
N GLY A 106 11.91 16.16 0.05
CA GLY A 106 11.37 16.02 1.40
C GLY A 106 12.38 16.34 2.50
N GLN A 107 13.68 16.10 2.25
CA GLN A 107 14.74 16.45 3.20
C GLN A 107 15.01 17.96 3.26
N ILE A 108 14.82 18.67 2.15
CA ILE A 108 15.02 20.14 2.04
C ILE A 108 13.84 20.71 1.22
N PRO A 109 12.68 20.96 1.88
CA PRO A 109 11.46 21.39 1.19
C PRO A 109 11.58 22.69 0.41
N GLU A 110 12.57 23.52 0.76
CA GLU A 110 12.85 24.78 0.06
C GLU A 110 13.23 24.55 -1.41
N TYR A 111 13.87 23.44 -1.73
CA TYR A 111 14.25 23.10 -3.11
C TYR A 111 13.02 22.88 -4.00
N HIS A 112 11.89 22.45 -3.44
CA HIS A 112 10.66 22.34 -4.22
C HIS A 112 10.28 23.65 -4.90
N LYS A 113 10.47 24.82 -4.23
CA LYS A 113 10.16 26.13 -4.78
C LYS A 113 11.06 26.50 -5.98
N LEU A 114 12.25 25.92 -6.05
CA LEU A 114 13.19 26.14 -7.15
C LEU A 114 13.01 25.13 -8.29
N LEU A 115 12.45 23.95 -7.98
CA LEU A 115 12.23 22.84 -8.89
C LEU A 115 10.76 22.76 -9.34
N LEU A 116 10.03 21.72 -9.02
CA LEU A 116 8.65 21.52 -9.47
C LEU A 116 7.65 22.58 -8.97
N GLY A 117 7.98 23.35 -7.95
CA GLY A 117 7.23 24.53 -7.52
C GLY A 117 7.50 25.80 -8.36
N ASN A 118 8.44 25.74 -9.32
CA ASN A 118 8.80 26.87 -10.18
C ASN A 118 8.22 26.66 -11.58
N PRO A 119 7.29 27.53 -12.04
CA PRO A 119 6.67 27.42 -13.37
C PRO A 119 7.68 27.46 -14.53
N VAL A 120 8.78 28.22 -14.38
CA VAL A 120 9.82 28.26 -15.42
C VAL A 120 10.56 26.94 -15.49
N PHE A 121 10.86 26.34 -14.34
CA PHE A 121 11.53 25.03 -14.29
C PHE A 121 10.65 23.93 -14.89
N THR A 122 9.35 23.88 -14.55
CA THR A 122 8.43 22.87 -15.08
C THR A 122 8.21 23.05 -16.59
N MET A 123 8.22 24.28 -17.08
CA MET A 123 8.18 24.56 -18.53
C MET A 123 9.43 24.03 -19.27
N LEU A 124 10.61 24.14 -18.66
CA LEU A 124 11.87 23.67 -19.25
C LEU A 124 12.10 22.15 -19.08
N MET A 125 11.51 21.55 -18.04
CA MET A 125 11.69 20.16 -17.66
C MET A 125 10.34 19.43 -17.47
N PRO A 126 9.46 19.41 -18.49
CA PRO A 126 8.11 18.85 -18.35
C PRO A 126 8.10 17.35 -18.02
N ALA A 127 9.16 16.62 -18.37
CA ALA A 127 9.31 15.20 -18.06
C ALA A 127 9.38 14.89 -16.55
N MET A 128 9.64 15.91 -15.71
CA MET A 128 9.63 15.76 -14.25
C MET A 128 8.23 15.88 -13.62
N GLU A 129 7.22 16.32 -14.37
CA GLU A 129 5.82 16.38 -13.91
C GLU A 129 5.12 15.02 -14.01
N THR A 130 5.68 14.02 -13.34
CA THR A 130 5.18 12.63 -13.42
C THR A 130 3.81 12.44 -12.76
N TRP A 131 3.39 13.33 -11.86
CA TRP A 131 2.05 13.27 -11.26
C TRP A 131 0.92 13.35 -12.29
N ASN A 132 1.11 14.09 -13.36
CA ASN A 132 0.12 14.16 -14.45
C ASN A 132 -0.11 12.81 -15.10
N GLN A 133 0.89 11.91 -15.13
CA GLN A 133 0.74 10.56 -15.68
C GLN A 133 -0.18 9.69 -14.79
N VAL A 134 -0.06 9.78 -13.45
CA VAL A 134 -0.97 9.08 -12.53
C VAL A 134 -2.42 9.54 -12.73
N LEU A 135 -2.62 10.85 -12.89
CA LEU A 135 -3.94 11.41 -13.16
C LEU A 135 -4.50 10.94 -14.50
N VAL A 136 -3.70 11.00 -15.57
CA VAL A 136 -4.11 10.54 -16.92
C VAL A 136 -4.44 9.06 -16.91
N PHE A 137 -3.61 8.24 -16.26
CA PHE A 137 -3.84 6.81 -16.07
C PHE A 137 -5.18 6.55 -15.36
N THR A 138 -5.42 7.23 -14.24
CA THR A 138 -6.67 7.11 -13.48
C THR A 138 -7.89 7.52 -14.30
N LEU A 139 -7.82 8.64 -15.03
CA LEU A 139 -8.91 9.10 -15.89
C LEU A 139 -9.18 8.12 -17.03
N LYS A 140 -8.15 7.54 -17.62
CA LYS A 140 -8.26 6.51 -18.67
C LYS A 140 -8.94 5.25 -18.12
N ALA A 141 -8.57 4.79 -16.92
CA ALA A 141 -9.20 3.65 -16.25
C ALA A 141 -10.68 3.91 -15.94
N ILE A 142 -11.02 5.10 -15.41
CA ILE A 142 -12.41 5.51 -15.17
C ILE A 142 -13.21 5.54 -16.48
N ASN A 143 -12.66 6.13 -17.54
CA ASN A 143 -13.34 6.25 -18.83
C ASN A 143 -13.53 4.89 -19.51
N SER A 144 -12.55 3.98 -19.43
CA SER A 144 -12.69 2.62 -19.96
C SER A 144 -13.80 1.86 -19.23
N ARG A 145 -13.90 2.03 -17.92
CA ARG A 145 -14.98 1.45 -17.10
C ARG A 145 -16.36 2.03 -17.48
N ALA A 146 -16.46 3.34 -17.72
CA ALA A 146 -17.68 4.01 -18.12
C ALA A 146 -18.14 3.63 -19.54
N SER A 147 -17.22 3.34 -20.47
CA SER A 147 -17.55 2.94 -21.84
C SER A 147 -18.11 1.51 -21.94
N ILE A 148 -17.88 0.67 -20.93
CA ILE A 148 -18.46 -0.69 -20.84
C ILE A 148 -19.94 -0.64 -20.51
N LYS A 149 -20.44 0.44 -19.86
CA LYS A 149 -21.84 0.70 -19.60
C LYS A 149 -22.34 1.87 -20.46
N ARG A 150 -23.10 1.55 -21.53
CA ARG A 150 -23.80 2.55 -22.35
C ARG A 150 -24.77 3.31 -21.46
N ASP A 151 -24.63 4.63 -21.39
CA ASP A 151 -25.63 5.66 -21.05
C ASP A 151 -25.09 6.73 -20.09
N GLY A 152 -23.97 7.40 -20.41
CA GLY A 152 -23.69 8.76 -19.89
C GLY A 152 -23.65 9.03 -18.36
N GLU A 153 -24.18 8.14 -17.55
CA GLU A 153 -24.04 8.14 -16.10
C GLU A 153 -22.74 7.44 -15.71
N LEU A 154 -21.91 8.16 -14.98
CA LEU A 154 -20.69 7.66 -14.35
C LEU A 154 -21.06 6.52 -13.39
N ILE A 155 -21.32 5.31 -13.93
CA ILE A 155 -21.55 4.07 -13.19
C ILE A 155 -22.91 4.05 -12.46
N ASN A 156 -23.79 3.11 -12.78
CA ASN A 156 -24.90 2.76 -11.90
C ASN A 156 -24.32 2.37 -10.54
N ALA A 157 -24.52 3.23 -9.56
CA ALA A 157 -24.20 3.03 -8.18
C ALA A 157 -25.18 2.01 -7.58
N ASP A 158 -25.03 0.74 -7.95
CA ASP A 158 -25.69 -0.34 -7.22
C ASP A 158 -25.10 -0.36 -5.80
N GLU A 159 -25.96 -0.48 -4.78
CA GLU A 159 -25.57 -0.56 -3.36
C GLU A 159 -24.51 -1.65 -3.06
N GLY A 160 -24.14 -2.49 -4.03
CA GLY A 160 -23.23 -3.61 -3.92
C GLY A 160 -21.99 -3.55 -4.81
N GLY A 161 -21.58 -2.39 -5.31
CA GLY A 161 -20.35 -2.28 -6.09
C GLY A 161 -19.12 -2.78 -5.31
N ARG A 162 -18.44 -3.82 -5.86
CA ARG A 162 -17.31 -4.48 -5.19
C ARG A 162 -16.02 -3.65 -5.28
N ASP A 163 -15.92 -2.73 -6.24
CA ASP A 163 -14.75 -1.88 -6.48
C ASP A 163 -14.88 -0.50 -5.84
N MET A 164 -13.74 0.18 -5.64
CA MET A 164 -13.71 1.49 -4.99
C MET A 164 -14.41 2.57 -5.80
N LEU A 165 -14.28 2.55 -7.13
CA LEU A 165 -14.92 3.54 -8.00
C LEU A 165 -16.45 3.48 -7.85
N SER A 166 -17.04 2.28 -7.89
CA SER A 166 -18.48 2.09 -7.69
C SER A 166 -18.96 2.58 -6.33
N ARG A 167 -18.20 2.29 -5.26
CA ARG A 167 -18.52 2.75 -3.89
C ARG A 167 -18.48 4.27 -3.76
N LEU A 168 -17.45 4.92 -4.31
CA LEU A 168 -17.34 6.37 -4.26
C LEU A 168 -18.39 7.05 -5.15
N ALA A 169 -18.74 6.46 -6.30
CA ALA A 169 -19.82 6.91 -7.15
C ALA A 169 -21.19 6.82 -6.43
N TYR A 170 -21.42 5.75 -5.66
CA TYR A 170 -22.62 5.61 -4.83
C TYR A 170 -22.69 6.71 -3.74
N VAL A 171 -21.58 6.99 -3.04
CA VAL A 171 -21.55 8.10 -2.07
C VAL A 171 -21.90 9.42 -2.74
N LYS A 172 -21.39 9.68 -3.95
CA LYS A 172 -21.72 10.88 -4.71
C LYS A 172 -23.18 10.92 -5.15
N SER A 173 -23.76 9.82 -5.62
CA SER A 173 -25.17 9.77 -6.04
C SER A 173 -26.14 9.95 -4.87
N SER A 174 -25.78 9.42 -3.69
CA SER A 174 -26.58 9.53 -2.46
C SER A 174 -26.48 10.91 -1.82
N ASP A 175 -25.36 11.60 -1.96
CA ASP A 175 -25.09 12.93 -1.39
C ASP A 175 -24.09 13.70 -2.28
N PRO A 176 -24.60 14.40 -3.34
CA PRO A 176 -23.76 15.13 -4.28
C PRO A 176 -22.91 16.25 -3.64
N ASP A 177 -23.39 16.82 -2.53
CA ASP A 177 -22.67 17.87 -1.81
C ASP A 177 -21.50 17.29 -0.99
N LYS A 178 -21.59 16.03 -0.63
CA LYS A 178 -20.54 15.33 0.13
C LYS A 178 -19.32 14.99 -0.72
N MET A 179 -19.50 14.63 -2.00
CA MET A 179 -18.44 14.15 -2.88
C MET A 179 -18.57 14.64 -4.31
N SER A 180 -17.58 15.37 -4.80
CA SER A 180 -17.52 15.79 -6.21
C SER A 180 -16.84 14.71 -7.09
N THR A 181 -16.99 14.81 -8.41
CA THR A 181 -16.21 13.98 -9.36
C THR A 181 -14.72 14.18 -9.21
N GLY A 182 -14.30 15.43 -8.94
CA GLY A 182 -12.89 15.76 -8.68
C GLY A 182 -12.35 15.05 -7.43
N ASP A 183 -13.17 14.93 -6.36
CA ASP A 183 -12.78 14.16 -5.16
C ASP A 183 -12.58 12.67 -5.50
N ILE A 184 -13.49 12.08 -6.26
CA ILE A 184 -13.38 10.67 -6.70
C ILE A 184 -12.06 10.46 -7.46
N VAL A 185 -11.80 11.26 -8.47
CA VAL A 185 -10.56 11.17 -9.26
C VAL A 185 -9.33 11.33 -8.38
N ALA A 186 -9.33 12.31 -7.47
CA ALA A 186 -8.21 12.55 -6.57
C ALA A 186 -7.96 11.38 -5.61
N HIS A 187 -9.02 10.75 -5.08
CA HIS A 187 -8.89 9.60 -4.19
C HIS A 187 -8.42 8.35 -4.93
N LEU A 188 -8.96 8.07 -6.10
CA LEU A 188 -8.55 6.91 -6.91
C LEU A 188 -7.12 7.06 -7.43
N SER A 189 -6.71 8.26 -7.87
CA SER A 189 -5.31 8.53 -8.23
C SER A 189 -4.36 8.30 -7.04
N THR A 190 -4.80 8.69 -5.83
CA THR A 190 -4.02 8.45 -4.60
C THR A 190 -3.92 6.96 -4.30
N ASN A 191 -4.99 6.19 -4.54
CA ASN A 191 -4.99 4.73 -4.32
C ASN A 191 -4.02 4.02 -5.28
N VAL A 192 -4.05 4.34 -6.56
CA VAL A 192 -3.10 3.81 -7.56
C VAL A 192 -1.66 4.15 -7.16
N PHE A 193 -1.39 5.41 -6.80
CA PHE A 193 -0.05 5.84 -6.40
C PHE A 193 0.45 5.15 -5.13
N ALA A 194 -0.38 5.05 -4.09
CA ALA A 194 0.06 4.61 -2.77
C ALA A 194 -0.01 3.09 -2.57
N GLY A 195 -0.98 2.41 -3.20
CA GLY A 195 -1.27 1.00 -2.92
C GLY A 195 -0.38 0.02 -3.68
N SER A 196 0.02 0.34 -4.89
CA SER A 196 0.75 -0.60 -5.76
C SER A 196 2.22 -0.75 -5.35
N ASP A 197 2.97 0.34 -5.28
CA ASP A 197 4.42 0.30 -5.07
C ASP A 197 4.80 -0.12 -3.64
N THR A 198 4.10 0.41 -2.63
CA THR A 198 4.37 0.06 -1.23
C THR A 198 4.10 -1.41 -0.93
N THR A 199 3.07 -2.01 -1.54
CA THR A 199 2.77 -3.43 -1.41
C THR A 199 3.81 -4.28 -2.14
N ALA A 200 4.25 -3.86 -3.33
CA ALA A 200 5.33 -4.54 -4.07
C ALA A 200 6.63 -4.57 -3.26
N ILE A 201 7.01 -3.47 -2.60
CA ILE A 201 8.19 -3.40 -1.74
C ILE A 201 8.10 -4.43 -0.62
N ALA A 202 6.94 -4.53 0.03
CA ALA A 202 6.74 -5.50 1.11
C ALA A 202 6.81 -6.95 0.62
N LEU A 203 6.16 -7.28 -0.49
CA LEU A 203 6.24 -8.63 -1.10
C LEU A 203 7.68 -8.99 -1.50
N ARG A 204 8.41 -8.04 -2.08
CA ARG A 204 9.83 -8.23 -2.40
C ARG A 204 10.66 -8.50 -1.14
N ALA A 205 10.41 -7.76 -0.05
CA ALA A 205 11.11 -7.96 1.22
C ALA A 205 10.83 -9.34 1.79
N ILE A 206 9.56 -9.80 1.81
CA ILE A 206 9.17 -11.13 2.28
C ILE A 206 9.93 -12.22 1.52
N ILE A 207 9.90 -12.18 0.20
CA ILE A 207 10.58 -13.18 -0.64
C ILE A 207 12.10 -13.10 -0.47
N TYR A 208 12.66 -11.90 -0.41
CA TYR A 208 14.10 -11.70 -0.20
C TYR A 208 14.59 -12.33 1.11
N PHE A 209 13.88 -12.08 2.21
CA PHE A 209 14.25 -12.65 3.50
C PHE A 209 14.07 -14.17 3.53
N LEU A 210 13.00 -14.70 2.95
CA LEU A 210 12.79 -16.15 2.84
C LEU A 210 13.89 -16.82 2.01
N CYS A 211 14.28 -16.25 0.88
CA CYS A 211 15.38 -16.78 0.05
C CYS A 211 16.73 -16.74 0.79
N GLY A 212 16.94 -15.74 1.65
CA GLY A 212 18.15 -15.62 2.47
C GLY A 212 18.15 -16.51 3.72
N HIS A 213 17.00 -17.06 4.12
CA HIS A 213 16.82 -17.82 5.37
C HIS A 213 16.06 -19.13 5.11
N LEU A 214 16.77 -20.10 4.52
CA LEU A 214 16.17 -21.38 4.08
C LEU A 214 15.43 -22.14 5.21
N SER A 215 15.88 -22.03 6.45
CA SER A 215 15.17 -22.65 7.59
C SER A 215 13.78 -22.05 7.81
N ALA A 216 13.62 -20.74 7.65
CA ALA A 216 12.31 -20.09 7.72
C ALA A 216 11.44 -20.43 6.51
N MET A 217 12.04 -20.52 5.32
CA MET A 217 11.32 -20.95 4.11
C MET A 217 10.78 -22.39 4.27
N VAL A 218 11.60 -23.33 4.74
CA VAL A 218 11.18 -24.73 4.96
C VAL A 218 10.03 -24.79 5.96
N LYS A 219 10.14 -24.09 7.11
CA LYS A 219 9.05 -24.06 8.11
C LYS A 219 7.75 -23.50 7.53
N LEU A 220 7.82 -22.44 6.71
CA LEU A 220 6.63 -21.88 6.08
C LEU A 220 5.99 -22.85 5.08
N VAL A 221 6.80 -23.51 4.26
CA VAL A 221 6.30 -24.52 3.32
C VAL A 221 5.69 -25.70 4.08
N ASP A 222 6.34 -26.18 5.14
CA ASP A 222 5.81 -27.28 5.97
C ASP A 222 4.47 -26.88 6.65
N GLU A 223 4.33 -25.63 7.12
CA GLU A 223 3.07 -25.13 7.67
C GLU A 223 1.95 -25.18 6.62
N ILE A 224 2.19 -24.66 5.42
CA ILE A 224 1.21 -24.62 4.34
C ILE A 224 0.84 -26.04 3.89
N ASP A 225 1.84 -26.88 3.66
CA ASP A 225 1.63 -28.28 3.22
C ASP A 225 0.85 -29.11 4.24
N ASN A 226 1.09 -28.88 5.55
CA ASN A 226 0.35 -29.57 6.60
C ASN A 226 -1.09 -29.09 6.70
N ALA A 227 -1.31 -27.77 6.66
CA ALA A 227 -2.67 -27.20 6.68
C ALA A 227 -3.48 -27.63 5.44
N ASP A 228 -2.84 -27.77 4.27
CA ASP A 228 -3.46 -28.28 3.06
C ASP A 228 -3.85 -29.76 3.18
N LYS A 229 -2.94 -30.61 3.66
CA LYS A 229 -3.20 -32.05 3.91
C LYS A 229 -4.32 -32.28 4.92
N GLU A 230 -4.47 -31.38 5.90
CA GLU A 230 -5.54 -31.41 6.89
C GLU A 230 -6.88 -30.91 6.35
N GLY A 231 -6.91 -30.39 5.12
CA GLY A 231 -8.11 -29.83 4.49
C GLY A 231 -8.54 -28.50 5.09
N SER A 232 -7.60 -27.76 5.71
CA SER A 232 -7.84 -26.46 6.32
C SER A 232 -7.71 -25.30 5.33
N LEU A 233 -7.29 -25.57 4.08
CA LEU A 233 -7.07 -24.58 3.04
C LEU A 233 -7.90 -24.88 1.80
N SER A 234 -8.50 -23.85 1.23
CA SER A 234 -9.13 -23.89 -0.10
C SER A 234 -8.14 -23.47 -1.21
N HIS A 235 -8.50 -23.71 -2.46
CA HIS A 235 -7.71 -23.31 -3.62
C HIS A 235 -8.55 -22.41 -4.55
N PRO A 236 -8.22 -21.12 -4.61
CA PRO A 236 -7.19 -20.36 -3.88
C PRO A 236 -7.49 -20.24 -2.38
N ILE A 237 -6.42 -20.01 -1.58
CA ILE A 237 -6.51 -19.85 -0.13
C ILE A 237 -7.21 -18.52 0.18
N SER A 238 -8.25 -18.56 1.03
CA SER A 238 -8.96 -17.35 1.44
C SER A 238 -8.20 -16.59 2.54
N TYR A 239 -8.47 -15.28 2.65
CA TYR A 239 -7.94 -14.45 3.73
C TYR A 239 -8.24 -15.06 5.12
N LYS A 240 -9.46 -15.54 5.33
CA LYS A 240 -9.87 -16.15 6.59
C LYS A 240 -9.02 -17.37 6.92
N GLU A 241 -8.76 -18.25 5.96
CA GLU A 241 -7.93 -19.44 6.14
C GLU A 241 -6.47 -19.07 6.40
N ALA A 242 -5.92 -18.12 5.62
CA ALA A 242 -4.56 -17.66 5.81
C ALA A 242 -4.34 -17.09 7.23
N THR A 243 -5.27 -16.28 7.73
CA THR A 243 -5.16 -15.67 9.07
C THR A 243 -5.44 -16.62 10.22
N SER A 244 -6.27 -17.66 10.03
CA SER A 244 -6.63 -18.60 11.09
C SER A 244 -5.75 -19.84 11.14
N SER A 245 -5.17 -20.26 10.00
CA SER A 245 -4.50 -21.55 9.87
C SER A 245 -2.99 -21.45 9.59
N LEU A 246 -2.48 -20.25 9.29
CA LEU A 246 -1.08 -20.02 8.92
C LEU A 246 -0.38 -18.98 9.83
N PRO A 247 -0.24 -19.25 11.13
CA PRO A 247 0.38 -18.30 12.06
C PRO A 247 1.85 -18.00 11.75
N TYR A 248 2.60 -18.95 11.20
CA TYR A 248 3.99 -18.73 10.82
C TYR A 248 4.09 -17.82 9.59
N LEU A 249 3.16 -17.94 8.63
CA LEU A 249 3.04 -16.99 7.53
C LEU A 249 2.84 -15.57 8.05
N ALA A 250 1.93 -15.37 9.00
CA ALA A 250 1.69 -14.06 9.62
C ALA A 250 2.96 -13.51 10.32
N ALA A 251 3.70 -14.39 11.01
CA ALA A 251 4.97 -14.04 11.65
C ALA A 251 6.05 -13.65 10.63
N VAL A 252 6.17 -14.37 9.52
CA VAL A 252 7.08 -14.06 8.40
C VAL A 252 6.76 -12.67 7.81
N VAL A 253 5.50 -12.37 7.56
CA VAL A 253 5.06 -11.07 7.03
C VAL A 253 5.43 -9.95 8.01
N LYS A 254 5.07 -10.09 9.30
CA LYS A 254 5.39 -9.10 10.34
C LYS A 254 6.90 -8.84 10.43
N GLU A 255 7.70 -9.89 10.41
CA GLU A 255 9.16 -9.78 10.54
C GLU A 255 9.81 -9.14 9.31
N ALA A 256 9.37 -9.49 8.11
CA ALA A 256 9.88 -8.90 6.89
C ALA A 256 9.61 -7.39 6.83
N VAL A 257 8.39 -6.95 7.14
CA VAL A 257 8.05 -5.51 7.13
C VAL A 257 8.63 -4.76 8.33
N ARG A 258 8.96 -5.44 9.44
CA ARG A 258 9.74 -4.86 10.53
C ARG A 258 11.14 -4.48 10.05
N LEU A 259 11.83 -5.41 9.41
CA LEU A 259 13.19 -5.21 8.91
C LEU A 259 13.25 -4.32 7.68
N HIS A 260 12.22 -4.36 6.83
CA HIS A 260 12.16 -3.56 5.62
C HIS A 260 10.78 -2.90 5.47
N PRO A 261 10.52 -1.81 6.23
CA PRO A 261 9.29 -1.05 6.06
C PRO A 261 9.24 -0.43 4.67
N SER A 262 8.08 -0.49 4.01
CA SER A 262 7.91 0.11 2.66
C SER A 262 8.17 1.61 2.64
N VAL A 263 7.98 2.28 3.79
CA VAL A 263 8.31 3.70 3.99
C VAL A 263 9.30 3.79 5.14
N GLY A 264 10.60 3.86 4.81
CA GLY A 264 11.70 3.94 5.78
C GLY A 264 12.10 5.37 6.18
N PHE A 265 11.31 6.38 5.79
CA PHE A 265 11.58 7.79 6.09
C PHE A 265 10.95 8.24 7.41
N LEU A 266 11.47 9.37 7.92
CA LEU A 266 10.90 10.05 9.06
C LEU A 266 9.46 10.51 8.75
N MET A 267 8.52 10.10 9.58
CA MET A 267 7.12 10.54 9.47
C MET A 267 6.95 11.86 10.23
N GLU A 268 7.22 12.97 9.57
CA GLU A 268 7.33 14.29 10.14
C GLU A 268 6.02 14.87 10.67
N ARG A 269 6.11 15.60 11.78
CA ARG A 269 5.04 16.41 12.38
C ARG A 269 5.61 17.74 12.87
N HIS A 270 4.87 18.81 12.68
CA HIS A 270 5.22 20.11 13.26
C HIS A 270 4.65 20.21 14.68
N ILE A 271 5.49 20.58 15.62
CA ILE A 271 5.05 20.92 16.97
C ILE A 271 4.17 22.18 16.91
N PRO A 272 2.99 22.18 17.57
CA PRO A 272 2.10 23.34 17.61
C PRO A 272 2.81 24.61 18.15
N PRO A 273 2.32 25.82 17.82
CA PRO A 273 2.99 27.07 18.23
C PRO A 273 3.26 27.21 19.72
N GLN A 274 2.41 26.61 20.57
CA GLN A 274 2.55 26.63 22.03
C GLN A 274 3.63 25.65 22.56
N GLY A 275 4.28 24.87 21.68
CA GLY A 275 5.17 23.80 22.10
C GLY A 275 4.42 22.52 22.52
N ALA A 276 5.18 21.49 22.83
CA ALA A 276 4.68 20.23 23.36
C ALA A 276 5.74 19.57 24.26
N THR A 277 5.29 18.77 25.23
CA THR A 277 6.21 17.92 26.04
C THR A 277 6.18 16.51 25.47
N ILE A 278 7.34 15.98 25.08
CA ILE A 278 7.53 14.62 24.57
C ILE A 278 8.58 13.92 25.43
N CYS A 279 8.26 12.77 25.96
CA CYS A 279 9.14 12.01 26.87
C CYS A 279 9.72 12.86 28.01
N GLY A 280 8.91 13.74 28.59
CA GLY A 280 9.32 14.63 29.69
C GLY A 280 10.14 15.85 29.28
N GLN A 281 10.47 16.02 27.99
CA GLN A 281 11.22 17.16 27.49
C GLN A 281 10.30 18.13 26.74
N TYR A 282 10.45 19.43 27.04
CA TYR A 282 9.74 20.47 26.30
C TYR A 282 10.36 20.71 24.93
N ILE A 283 9.54 20.63 23.90
CA ILE A 283 9.92 20.89 22.50
C ILE A 283 9.26 22.19 22.05
N PRO A 284 10.03 23.18 21.57
CA PRO A 284 9.49 24.46 21.12
C PRO A 284 8.54 24.32 19.92
N GLY A 285 7.60 25.26 19.81
CA GLY A 285 6.69 25.35 18.67
C GLY A 285 7.45 25.56 17.35
N GLY A 286 6.95 24.93 16.28
CA GLY A 286 7.56 24.95 14.96
C GLY A 286 8.70 23.93 14.75
N THR A 287 9.16 23.27 15.82
CA THR A 287 10.12 22.15 15.67
C THR A 287 9.48 21.01 14.87
N ILE A 288 10.24 20.41 13.96
CA ILE A 288 9.85 19.19 13.24
C ILE A 288 10.31 17.98 14.05
N VAL A 289 9.38 17.09 14.36
CA VAL A 289 9.63 15.82 15.03
C VAL A 289 9.04 14.69 14.21
N GLY A 290 9.53 13.48 14.40
CA GLY A 290 8.96 12.33 13.69
C GLY A 290 9.47 11.01 14.21
N ILE A 291 8.83 9.94 13.77
CA ILE A 291 9.21 8.57 14.04
C ILE A 291 9.69 7.97 12.73
N ASN A 292 10.85 7.30 12.77
CA ASN A 292 11.37 6.56 11.64
C ASN A 292 11.12 5.06 11.84
N PRO A 293 10.27 4.43 11.02
CA PRO A 293 9.96 2.99 11.13
C PRO A 293 11.18 2.09 11.02
N TRP A 294 12.16 2.45 10.20
CA TRP A 294 13.41 1.72 10.08
C TRP A 294 14.18 1.64 11.40
N VAL A 295 14.19 2.74 12.15
CA VAL A 295 14.85 2.82 13.46
C VAL A 295 14.04 2.09 14.54
N THR A 296 12.72 2.34 14.59
CA THR A 296 11.86 1.71 15.62
C THR A 296 11.74 0.20 15.45
N GLY A 297 11.78 -0.30 14.20
CA GLY A 297 11.84 -1.74 13.93
C GLY A 297 13.14 -2.42 14.38
N ARG A 298 14.16 -1.63 14.76
CA ARG A 298 15.46 -2.12 15.25
C ARG A 298 15.76 -1.74 16.70
N ASN A 299 14.71 -1.42 17.47
CA ASN A 299 14.86 -1.12 18.89
C ASN A 299 15.26 -2.37 19.68
N GLU A 300 16.47 -2.38 20.24
CA GLU A 300 17.04 -3.49 21.01
C GLU A 300 16.29 -3.77 22.33
N ASP A 301 15.63 -2.77 22.88
CA ASP A 301 14.82 -2.93 24.09
C ASP A 301 13.57 -3.80 23.86
N VAL A 302 13.11 -3.85 22.59
CA VAL A 302 11.90 -4.60 22.20
C VAL A 302 12.23 -5.84 21.38
N PHE A 303 13.24 -5.78 20.49
CA PHE A 303 13.63 -6.90 19.63
C PHE A 303 14.99 -7.43 20.04
N SER A 304 15.05 -8.62 20.63
CA SER A 304 16.27 -9.22 21.17
C SER A 304 17.39 -9.47 20.14
N ALA A 305 17.06 -9.51 18.87
CA ALA A 305 18.00 -9.66 17.75
C ALA A 305 17.55 -8.75 16.60
N PRO A 306 17.67 -7.42 16.75
CA PRO A 306 16.97 -6.44 15.92
C PRO A 306 17.35 -6.49 14.43
N GLU A 307 18.56 -6.94 14.09
CA GLU A 307 19.02 -7.07 12.70
C GLU A 307 18.74 -8.46 12.09
N ALA A 308 18.38 -9.45 12.91
CA ALA A 308 18.14 -10.80 12.43
C ALA A 308 16.69 -10.95 11.93
N PHE A 309 16.52 -11.71 10.84
CA PHE A 309 15.20 -12.16 10.40
C PHE A 309 14.80 -13.40 11.22
N LYS A 310 13.92 -13.20 12.19
CA LYS A 310 13.51 -14.22 13.16
C LYS A 310 12.00 -14.20 13.37
N PRO A 311 11.23 -14.81 12.45
CA PRO A 311 9.76 -14.89 12.55
C PRO A 311 9.27 -15.50 13.86
N GLU A 312 10.01 -16.45 14.44
CA GLU A 312 9.66 -17.14 15.68
C GLU A 312 9.42 -16.17 16.84
N GLY A 313 10.10 -15.02 16.85
CA GLY A 313 9.91 -14.00 17.87
C GLY A 313 8.46 -13.54 18.03
N TRP A 314 7.68 -13.54 16.94
CA TRP A 314 6.26 -13.18 16.93
C TRP A 314 5.35 -14.26 17.51
N LEU A 315 5.84 -15.51 17.65
CA LEU A 315 5.07 -16.66 18.14
C LEU A 315 5.48 -17.06 19.56
N GLU A 316 6.73 -16.81 19.93
CA GLU A 316 7.34 -17.31 21.17
C GLU A 316 7.43 -16.25 22.28
N SER A 317 7.25 -14.96 21.94
CA SER A 317 7.32 -13.87 22.90
C SER A 317 6.15 -13.85 23.88
N SER A 318 6.37 -13.31 25.08
CA SER A 318 5.28 -13.08 26.04
C SER A 318 4.25 -12.09 25.50
N GLU A 319 3.00 -12.15 25.99
CA GLU A 319 1.95 -11.21 25.58
C GLU A 319 2.34 -9.73 25.77
N GLY A 320 3.12 -9.43 26.83
CA GLY A 320 3.60 -8.06 27.08
C GLY A 320 4.54 -7.61 25.98
N GLN A 321 5.50 -8.46 25.64
CA GLN A 321 6.46 -8.21 24.57
C GLN A 321 5.79 -8.11 23.20
N LEU A 322 4.85 -9.02 22.88
CA LEU A 322 4.10 -8.97 21.62
C LEU A 322 3.36 -7.65 21.45
N ARG A 323 2.71 -7.14 22.50
CA ARG A 323 2.03 -5.83 22.45
C ARG A 323 3.01 -4.69 22.13
N GLU A 324 4.22 -4.71 22.67
CA GLU A 324 5.25 -3.71 22.36
C GLU A 324 5.74 -3.85 20.93
N MET A 325 6.05 -5.06 20.48
CA MET A 325 6.45 -5.34 19.11
C MET A 325 5.40 -4.91 18.09
N GLU A 326 4.12 -5.24 18.31
CA GLU A 326 3.01 -4.82 17.46
C GLU A 326 2.77 -3.31 17.46
N SER A 327 2.94 -2.67 18.62
CA SER A 327 2.87 -1.22 18.74
C SER A 327 3.91 -0.54 17.85
N LEU A 328 5.17 -1.00 17.89
CA LEU A 328 6.25 -0.45 17.06
C LEU A 328 6.03 -0.80 15.57
N LEU A 329 5.62 -2.03 15.25
CA LEU A 329 5.32 -2.44 13.88
C LEU A 329 4.20 -1.58 13.27
N SER A 330 3.18 -1.24 14.05
CA SER A 330 2.06 -0.43 13.60
C SER A 330 2.49 0.95 13.09
N LEU A 331 3.63 1.47 13.56
CA LEU A 331 4.19 2.75 13.13
C LEU A 331 4.65 2.73 11.67
N ASN A 332 4.87 1.57 11.05
CA ASN A 332 5.13 1.43 9.62
C ASN A 332 3.99 2.02 8.78
N PHE A 333 2.78 2.07 9.35
CA PHE A 333 1.58 2.64 8.74
C PHE A 333 1.23 4.03 9.27
N GLY A 334 2.14 4.65 10.00
CA GLY A 334 1.93 5.93 10.67
C GLY A 334 1.02 5.82 11.89
N ALA A 335 0.74 6.97 12.51
CA ALA A 335 -0.04 7.04 13.74
C ALA A 335 -1.05 8.19 13.74
N GLY A 336 -2.05 8.09 14.64
CA GLY A 336 -3.07 9.11 14.87
C GLY A 336 -3.98 9.32 13.65
N SER A 337 -4.38 10.56 13.41
CA SER A 337 -5.30 10.89 12.31
C SER A 337 -4.73 10.57 10.92
N ARG A 338 -3.41 10.50 10.79
CA ARG A 338 -2.68 10.25 9.53
C ARG A 338 -2.30 8.78 9.32
N THR A 339 -2.79 7.86 10.17
CA THR A 339 -2.61 6.42 9.95
C THR A 339 -3.09 6.02 8.55
N CYS A 340 -2.32 5.16 7.89
CA CYS A 340 -2.62 4.65 6.56
C CYS A 340 -4.02 4.04 6.50
N LEU A 341 -4.79 4.40 5.47
CA LEU A 341 -6.12 3.82 5.24
C LEU A 341 -6.02 2.37 4.75
N GLY A 342 -4.95 2.05 4.00
CA GLY A 342 -4.70 0.71 3.48
C GLY A 342 -4.08 -0.25 4.50
N LYS A 343 -3.98 0.10 5.80
CA LYS A 343 -3.40 -0.78 6.81
C LYS A 343 -4.09 -2.15 6.86
N ALA A 344 -5.41 -2.16 6.77
CA ALA A 344 -6.21 -3.39 6.77
C ALA A 344 -5.92 -4.35 5.59
N TYR A 345 -5.29 -3.86 4.52
CA TYR A 345 -4.81 -4.73 3.43
C TYR A 345 -3.58 -5.56 3.81
N PHE A 346 -2.94 -5.25 4.93
CA PHE A 346 -1.59 -5.74 5.19
C PHE A 346 -1.40 -6.43 6.54
N VAL A 347 -2.12 -6.05 7.58
CA VAL A 347 -1.79 -6.42 8.98
C VAL A 347 -2.96 -7.03 9.74
N ASP A 348 -4.17 -6.77 9.31
CA ASP A 348 -5.38 -7.35 9.89
C ASP A 348 -5.74 -8.63 9.12
#